data_005ca41216c6473609cab44ecd323cd2
#
_entry.id   005ca41216c6473609cab44ecd323cd2
#
_cell.length_a   1.000
_cell.length_b   1.000
_cell.length_c   1.000
_cell.angle_alpha   90.00
_cell.angle_beta   90.00
_cell.angle_gamma   90.00
#
_symmetry.space_group_name_H-M   'P 1'
#
loop_
_entity.id
_entity.type
_entity.pdbx_description
1 polymer ?
#
loop_
_entity_poly.entity_id
_entity_poly.type
_entity_poly.pdbx_seq_one_letter_code
_entity_poly.pdbx_strand_id
1 'polypeptide(L)'
;MAYGFYAPIGEYETESVTLPGGASVRVESPDNIGYGFWTHQAQGAVAWYPWEDKRMAVTTVLTHEIHSDKEDFDLTPGRNLTLNWGISQYLPLKKDNSLLLEVGPAGYDSWQVSDDEGSDATSDAHDQVHAVGGQLGVTHVPWNLVVNLHYFYEFAAKDRFQGQAFGISIAKKF
;
A
#
# COMPACT_ATOMS: atom_id res chain seq x y z
N MET A 1 9.47 13.95 2.54
CA MET A 1 8.20 14.03 1.80
C MET A 1 8.43 13.54 0.40
N ALA A 2 7.49 12.81 -0.19
CA ALA A 2 7.54 12.35 -1.57
C ALA A 2 6.17 12.58 -2.23
N TYR A 3 6.19 12.70 -3.54
CA TYR A 3 5.00 12.73 -4.39
C TYR A 3 5.18 11.71 -5.48
N GLY A 4 4.13 10.98 -5.81
CA GLY A 4 4.08 10.01 -6.88
C GLY A 4 2.72 10.03 -7.56
N PHE A 5 2.63 9.31 -8.67
CA PHE A 5 1.36 9.06 -9.35
C PHE A 5 1.37 7.70 -10.02
N TYR A 6 0.19 7.12 -10.16
CA TYR A 6 -0.05 5.93 -10.96
C TYR A 6 -0.89 6.32 -12.16
N ALA A 7 -0.41 5.96 -13.36
CA ALA A 7 -1.11 6.19 -14.61
C ALA A 7 -1.94 4.96 -15.00
N PRO A 8 -3.14 5.11 -15.56
CA PRO A 8 -3.99 4.01 -16.01
C PRO A 8 -3.49 3.47 -17.37
N ILE A 9 -2.28 2.91 -17.40
CA ILE A 9 -1.66 2.34 -18.61
C ILE A 9 -1.92 0.83 -18.77
N GLY A 10 -2.58 0.22 -17.78
CA GLY A 10 -3.05 -1.17 -17.88
C GLY A 10 -4.27 -1.26 -18.79
N GLU A 11 -4.49 -2.44 -19.36
CA GLU A 11 -5.71 -2.72 -20.14
C GLU A 11 -6.93 -2.55 -19.23
N TYR A 12 -7.88 -1.74 -19.70
CA TYR A 12 -9.13 -1.49 -19.02
C TYR A 12 -10.27 -1.49 -20.06
N GLU A 13 -11.21 -2.40 -19.89
CA GLU A 13 -12.35 -2.57 -20.75
C GLU A 13 -13.64 -2.70 -19.95
N THR A 14 -14.74 -2.29 -20.55
CA THR A 14 -16.09 -2.43 -19.97
C THR A 14 -16.97 -3.28 -20.86
N GLU A 15 -17.85 -4.05 -20.26
CA GLU A 15 -18.80 -4.92 -20.96
C GLU A 15 -20.25 -4.51 -20.62
N SER A 16 -21.16 -4.69 -21.58
CA SER A 16 -22.57 -4.51 -21.37
C SER A 16 -23.24 -5.85 -21.05
N VAL A 17 -23.74 -5.99 -19.82
CA VAL A 17 -24.47 -7.19 -19.38
C VAL A 17 -25.95 -6.90 -19.40
N THR A 18 -26.74 -7.75 -20.11
CA THR A 18 -28.19 -7.65 -20.11
C THR A 18 -28.77 -8.42 -18.94
N LEU A 19 -29.47 -7.71 -18.06
CA LEU A 19 -30.15 -8.29 -16.90
C LEU A 19 -31.43 -9.01 -17.28
N PRO A 20 -31.92 -9.97 -16.46
CA PRO A 20 -33.27 -10.52 -16.59
C PRO A 20 -34.31 -9.40 -16.51
N GLY A 21 -34.99 -9.12 -17.63
CA GLY A 21 -35.91 -7.97 -17.76
C GLY A 21 -35.56 -7.00 -18.87
N GLY A 22 -34.39 -7.21 -19.56
CA GLY A 22 -34.01 -6.49 -20.78
C GLY A 22 -33.21 -5.18 -20.55
N ALA A 23 -32.97 -4.79 -19.31
CA ALA A 23 -32.08 -3.66 -18.99
C ALA A 23 -30.63 -4.06 -19.20
N SER A 24 -29.83 -3.19 -19.83
CA SER A 24 -28.37 -3.39 -19.95
C SER A 24 -27.64 -2.53 -18.92
N VAL A 25 -26.71 -3.14 -18.22
CA VAL A 25 -25.82 -2.48 -17.25
C VAL A 25 -24.39 -2.62 -17.75
N ARG A 26 -23.61 -1.54 -17.67
CA ARG A 26 -22.18 -1.57 -17.93
C ARG A 26 -21.46 -2.11 -16.69
N VAL A 27 -20.55 -3.03 -16.90
CA VAL A 27 -19.71 -3.62 -15.84
C VAL A 27 -18.26 -3.62 -16.30
N GLU A 28 -17.36 -3.64 -15.36
CA GLU A 28 -15.93 -3.83 -15.66
C GLU A 28 -15.66 -5.24 -16.16
N SER A 29 -14.78 -5.39 -17.16
CA SER A 29 -14.31 -6.70 -17.58
C SER A 29 -13.52 -7.36 -16.45
N PRO A 30 -13.75 -8.67 -16.19
CA PRO A 30 -12.99 -9.39 -15.15
C PRO A 30 -11.51 -9.56 -15.49
N ASP A 31 -11.13 -9.32 -16.73
CA ASP A 31 -9.75 -9.44 -17.24
C ASP A 31 -8.95 -8.13 -17.15
N ASN A 32 -9.55 -7.05 -16.61
CA ASN A 32 -8.88 -5.77 -16.44
C ASN A 32 -7.62 -5.89 -15.59
N ILE A 33 -6.51 -5.35 -16.10
CA ILE A 33 -5.22 -5.22 -15.40
C ILE A 33 -5.10 -3.82 -14.79
N GLY A 34 -5.73 -2.83 -15.41
CA GLY A 34 -5.76 -1.43 -14.97
C GLY A 34 -7.01 -1.10 -14.16
N TYR A 35 -6.95 -0.03 -13.37
CA TYR A 35 -8.09 0.49 -12.61
C TYR A 35 -8.92 1.52 -13.38
N GLY A 36 -8.43 1.99 -14.54
CA GLY A 36 -9.11 2.97 -15.38
C GLY A 36 -9.11 4.41 -14.83
N PHE A 37 -8.27 4.74 -13.84
CA PHE A 37 -8.15 6.09 -13.29
C PHE A 37 -6.71 6.43 -12.87
N TRP A 38 -6.41 7.73 -12.81
CA TRP A 38 -5.15 8.24 -12.27
C TRP A 38 -5.21 8.29 -10.75
N THR A 39 -4.11 7.95 -10.11
CA THR A 39 -3.94 8.14 -8.66
C THR A 39 -2.76 9.05 -8.40
N HIS A 40 -3.00 10.12 -7.66
CA HIS A 40 -1.97 11.02 -7.15
C HIS A 40 -1.70 10.68 -5.68
N GLN A 41 -0.42 10.52 -5.33
CA GLN A 41 -0.01 10.08 -4.01
C GLN A 41 0.94 11.09 -3.36
N ALA A 42 0.61 11.55 -2.15
CA ALA A 42 1.49 12.34 -1.31
C ALA A 42 1.91 11.52 -0.09
N GLN A 43 3.22 11.52 0.22
CA GLN A 43 3.77 10.75 1.34
C GLN A 43 4.59 11.62 2.29
N GLY A 44 4.38 11.41 3.59
CA GLY A 44 5.21 11.92 4.66
C GLY A 44 5.78 10.77 5.48
N ALA A 45 7.07 10.80 5.78
CA ALA A 45 7.74 9.78 6.57
C ALA A 45 8.48 10.38 7.77
N VAL A 46 8.44 9.68 8.90
CA VAL A 46 9.19 10.00 10.11
C VAL A 46 9.91 8.74 10.58
N ALA A 47 11.18 8.92 10.95
CA ALA A 47 11.97 7.89 11.63
C ALA A 47 12.49 8.48 12.95
N TRP A 48 12.19 7.80 14.04
CA TRP A 48 12.64 8.16 15.38
C TRP A 48 13.57 7.08 15.93
N TYR A 49 14.71 7.52 16.43
CA TYR A 49 15.73 6.65 17.02
C TYR A 49 15.77 6.91 18.52
N PRO A 50 15.12 6.08 19.35
CA PRO A 50 15.01 6.32 20.80
C PRO A 50 16.33 6.19 21.54
N TRP A 51 17.33 5.52 20.94
CA TRP A 51 18.64 5.29 21.53
C TRP A 51 19.76 6.00 20.75
N GLU A 52 20.77 6.49 21.45
CA GLU A 52 21.91 7.19 20.84
C GLU A 52 22.69 6.32 19.85
N ASP A 53 22.78 5.01 20.11
CA ASP A 53 23.46 4.05 19.24
C ASP A 53 22.67 3.70 17.96
N LYS A 54 21.44 4.25 17.82
CA LYS A 54 20.53 4.06 16.68
C LYS A 54 20.24 2.60 16.34
N ARG A 55 20.36 1.70 17.29
CA ARG A 55 20.06 0.28 17.08
C ARG A 55 18.58 -0.04 17.08
N MET A 56 17.76 0.89 17.48
CA MET A 56 16.30 0.80 17.38
C MET A 56 15.78 1.97 16.55
N ALA A 57 14.84 1.70 15.68
CA ALA A 57 14.11 2.71 14.93
C ALA A 57 12.61 2.47 15.04
N VAL A 58 11.85 3.53 15.21
CA VAL A 58 10.40 3.56 15.03
C VAL A 58 10.12 4.38 13.79
N THR A 59 9.49 3.78 12.80
CA THR A 59 9.22 4.41 11.52
C THR A 59 7.73 4.49 11.25
N THR A 60 7.30 5.59 10.67
CA THR A 60 5.93 5.77 10.18
C THR A 60 5.96 6.44 8.81
N VAL A 61 5.08 5.99 7.92
CA VAL A 61 4.85 6.60 6.61
C VAL A 61 3.36 6.81 6.46
N LEU A 62 2.94 8.05 6.33
CA LEU A 62 1.57 8.41 6.01
C LEU A 62 1.47 8.70 4.52
N THR A 63 0.56 8.03 3.86
CA THR A 63 0.26 8.16 2.43
C THR A 63 -1.17 8.63 2.26
N HIS A 64 -1.37 9.67 1.46
CA HIS A 64 -2.69 10.15 1.05
C HIS A 64 -2.81 10.03 -0.47
N GLU A 65 -3.90 9.44 -0.93
CA GLU A 65 -4.19 9.21 -2.34
C GLU A 65 -5.47 9.91 -2.76
N ILE A 66 -5.40 10.51 -3.96
CA ILE A 66 -6.53 11.18 -4.62
C ILE A 66 -6.63 10.59 -6.02
N HIS A 67 -7.85 10.27 -6.43
CA HIS A 67 -8.13 9.61 -7.70
C HIS A 67 -8.82 10.57 -8.68
N SER A 68 -8.63 10.35 -9.98
CA SER A 68 -9.41 10.98 -11.03
C SER A 68 -10.68 10.20 -11.31
N ASP A 69 -11.52 10.74 -12.17
CA ASP A 69 -12.67 10.04 -12.71
C ASP A 69 -12.23 8.73 -13.39
N LYS A 70 -13.04 7.71 -13.22
CA LYS A 70 -12.83 6.39 -13.80
C LYS A 70 -13.28 6.38 -15.25
N GLU A 71 -12.47 5.75 -16.10
CA GLU A 71 -12.79 5.60 -17.52
C GLU A 71 -14.12 4.84 -17.70
N ASP A 72 -14.97 5.30 -18.63
CA ASP A 72 -16.28 4.74 -18.96
C ASP A 72 -17.36 4.81 -17.86
N PHE A 73 -17.09 5.34 -16.69
CA PHE A 73 -18.04 5.51 -15.60
C PHE A 73 -18.06 6.97 -15.11
N ASP A 74 -19.23 7.43 -14.68
CA ASP A 74 -19.36 8.67 -13.91
C ASP A 74 -19.10 8.35 -12.44
N LEU A 75 -17.84 8.02 -12.13
CA LEU A 75 -17.37 7.57 -10.82
C LEU A 75 -15.97 8.09 -10.56
N THR A 76 -15.82 8.88 -9.50
CA THR A 76 -14.52 9.23 -8.93
C THR A 76 -14.34 8.45 -7.62
N PRO A 77 -13.39 7.52 -7.52
CA PRO A 77 -13.16 6.78 -6.29
C PRO A 77 -12.77 7.70 -5.13
N GLY A 78 -13.22 7.38 -3.93
CA GLY A 78 -12.93 8.11 -2.72
C GLY A 78 -11.44 8.14 -2.39
N ARG A 79 -11.02 9.13 -1.64
CA ARG A 79 -9.62 9.33 -1.23
C ARG A 79 -9.20 8.29 -0.20
N ASN A 80 -7.97 7.83 -0.29
CA ASN A 80 -7.40 6.87 0.65
C ASN A 80 -6.33 7.50 1.53
N LEU A 81 -6.30 7.06 2.78
CA LEU A 81 -5.25 7.37 3.75
C LEU A 81 -4.66 6.06 4.26
N THR A 82 -3.35 5.87 4.11
CA THR A 82 -2.66 4.68 4.59
C THR A 82 -1.53 5.08 5.53
N LEU A 83 -1.54 4.52 6.74
CA LEU A 83 -0.46 4.62 7.71
C LEU A 83 0.33 3.31 7.73
N ASN A 84 1.57 3.33 7.28
CA ASN A 84 2.51 2.24 7.49
C ASN A 84 3.36 2.53 8.73
N TRP A 85 3.60 1.53 9.56
CA TRP A 85 4.42 1.65 10.75
C TRP A 85 5.32 0.44 10.95
N GLY A 86 6.45 0.65 11.62
CA GLY A 86 7.39 -0.41 11.95
C GLY A 86 8.26 -0.04 13.15
N ILE A 87 8.66 -1.07 13.90
CA ILE A 87 9.66 -0.97 14.96
C ILE A 87 10.77 -1.93 14.59
N SER A 88 11.96 -1.41 14.35
CA SER A 88 13.13 -2.19 13.92
C SER A 88 14.18 -2.23 15.02
N GLN A 89 14.68 -3.42 15.30
CA GLN A 89 15.88 -3.63 16.09
C GLN A 89 17.01 -4.09 15.16
N TYR A 90 18.11 -3.34 15.15
CA TYR A 90 19.32 -3.65 14.39
C TYR A 90 20.33 -4.39 15.25
N LEU A 91 20.68 -5.60 14.85
CA LEU A 91 21.61 -6.49 15.54
C LEU A 91 22.87 -6.68 14.68
N PRO A 92 24.07 -6.30 15.16
CA PRO A 92 25.29 -6.58 14.43
C PRO A 92 25.58 -8.07 14.45
N LEU A 93 25.66 -8.70 13.26
CA LEU A 93 26.06 -10.10 13.09
C LEU A 93 27.58 -10.26 13.04
N LYS A 94 28.31 -9.15 12.79
CA LYS A 94 29.77 -9.10 12.84
C LYS A 94 30.24 -7.97 13.76
N LYS A 95 31.40 -8.15 14.40
CA LYS A 95 31.99 -7.18 15.35
C LYS A 95 32.31 -5.81 14.71
N ASP A 96 32.59 -5.79 13.42
CA ASP A 96 32.91 -4.60 12.63
C ASP A 96 31.66 -3.90 12.09
N ASN A 97 30.45 -4.34 12.46
CA ASN A 97 29.14 -3.86 11.96
C ASN A 97 29.01 -3.95 10.42
N SER A 98 29.81 -4.76 9.74
CA SER A 98 29.73 -4.93 8.29
C SER A 98 28.51 -5.70 7.84
N LEU A 99 27.86 -6.44 8.75
CA LEU A 99 26.63 -7.19 8.51
C LEU A 99 25.65 -6.95 9.65
N LEU A 100 24.48 -6.41 9.33
CA LEU A 100 23.42 -6.10 10.30
C LEU A 100 22.18 -6.94 9.99
N LEU A 101 21.56 -7.45 11.02
CA LEU A 101 20.23 -8.05 10.99
C LEU A 101 19.24 -7.00 11.50
N GLU A 102 18.15 -6.79 10.78
CA GLU A 102 17.00 -6.02 11.20
C GLU A 102 15.85 -6.97 11.49
N VAL A 103 15.17 -6.79 12.61
CA VAL A 103 14.00 -7.57 12.98
C VAL A 103 13.04 -6.71 13.78
N GLY A 104 11.75 -6.92 13.57
CA GLY A 104 10.73 -6.25 14.37
C GLY A 104 9.32 -6.37 13.84
N PRO A 105 8.34 -5.92 14.64
CA PRO A 105 6.96 -5.83 14.19
C PRO A 105 6.78 -4.69 13.19
N ALA A 106 5.86 -4.90 12.27
CA ALA A 106 5.44 -3.91 11.29
C ALA A 106 3.96 -4.10 10.97
N GLY A 107 3.33 -3.07 10.43
CA GLY A 107 1.94 -3.12 10.06
C GLY A 107 1.54 -1.95 9.19
N TYR A 108 0.28 -1.98 8.77
CA TYR A 108 -0.35 -0.86 8.11
C TYR A 108 -1.84 -0.78 8.46
N ASP A 109 -2.35 0.43 8.37
CA ASP A 109 -3.75 0.76 8.53
C ASP A 109 -4.17 1.58 7.31
N SER A 110 -5.24 1.19 6.63
CA SER A 110 -5.74 1.86 5.43
C SER A 110 -7.22 2.18 5.57
N TRP A 111 -7.61 3.37 5.17
CA TRP A 111 -8.97 3.88 5.23
C TRP A 111 -9.30 4.66 3.96
N GLN A 112 -10.47 4.42 3.41
CA GLN A 112 -11.12 5.38 2.53
C GLN A 112 -11.68 6.51 3.39
N VAL A 113 -11.29 7.75 3.12
CA VAL A 113 -11.59 8.92 3.95
C VAL A 113 -12.55 9.92 3.32
N SER A 114 -13.05 9.61 2.13
CA SER A 114 -14.16 10.32 1.49
C SER A 114 -15.05 9.35 0.73
N ASP A 115 -16.30 9.76 0.48
CA ASP A 115 -17.22 9.02 -0.36
C ASP A 115 -16.72 8.94 -1.81
N ASP A 116 -17.21 7.94 -2.54
CA ASP A 116 -17.14 7.91 -3.99
C ASP A 116 -18.10 8.97 -4.55
N GLU A 117 -17.70 9.65 -5.62
CA GLU A 117 -18.49 10.70 -6.26
C GLU A 117 -18.95 10.26 -7.66
N GLY A 118 -20.10 10.76 -8.12
CA GLY A 118 -20.66 10.49 -9.44
C GLY A 118 -21.96 9.70 -9.42
N SER A 119 -22.64 9.62 -10.56
CA SER A 119 -23.95 8.94 -10.68
C SER A 119 -23.84 7.41 -10.65
N ASP A 120 -22.67 6.87 -10.94
CA ASP A 120 -22.38 5.44 -10.90
C ASP A 120 -21.82 5.00 -9.53
N ALA A 121 -21.64 5.92 -8.58
CA ALA A 121 -21.30 5.59 -7.21
C ALA A 121 -22.45 4.85 -6.56
N THR A 122 -22.21 3.63 -6.10
CA THR A 122 -23.27 2.73 -5.62
C THR A 122 -23.38 2.63 -4.09
N SER A 123 -22.41 3.20 -3.37
CA SER A 123 -22.26 2.96 -1.93
C SER A 123 -21.56 4.12 -1.24
N ASP A 124 -22.07 4.50 -0.07
CA ASP A 124 -21.37 5.37 0.90
C ASP A 124 -20.46 4.53 1.82
N ALA A 125 -20.14 3.30 1.44
CA ALA A 125 -19.29 2.41 2.21
C ALA A 125 -17.82 2.83 2.07
N HIS A 126 -17.14 2.96 3.20
CA HIS A 126 -15.73 3.30 3.24
C HIS A 126 -14.89 2.05 3.51
N ASP A 127 -14.03 1.72 2.57
CA ASP A 127 -13.06 0.65 2.70
C ASP A 127 -12.12 0.89 3.87
N GLN A 128 -11.92 -0.13 4.68
CA GLN A 128 -10.87 -0.11 5.69
C GLN A 128 -10.22 -1.48 5.88
N VAL A 129 -8.96 -1.47 6.29
CA VAL A 129 -8.25 -2.68 6.68
C VAL A 129 -7.11 -2.33 7.62
N HIS A 130 -6.83 -3.25 8.54
CA HIS A 130 -5.69 -3.19 9.43
C HIS A 130 -4.83 -4.41 9.20
N ALA A 131 -3.51 -4.25 9.31
CA ALA A 131 -2.58 -5.36 9.16
C ALA A 131 -1.48 -5.29 10.20
N VAL A 132 -1.13 -6.45 10.72
CA VAL A 132 -0.01 -6.64 11.62
C VAL A 132 0.85 -7.80 11.14
N GLY A 133 2.14 -7.67 11.34
CA GLY A 133 3.09 -8.69 10.92
C GLY A 133 4.49 -8.40 11.41
N GLY A 134 5.47 -8.79 10.62
CA GLY A 134 6.87 -8.61 10.96
C GLY A 134 7.74 -8.36 9.76
N GLN A 135 8.90 -7.83 10.06
CA GLN A 135 9.97 -7.58 9.10
C GLN A 135 11.26 -8.23 9.53
N LEU A 136 12.00 -8.73 8.54
CA LEU A 136 13.33 -9.29 8.67
C LEU A 136 14.21 -8.71 7.57
N GLY A 137 15.29 -8.03 7.94
CA GLY A 137 16.21 -7.41 7.01
C GLY A 137 17.64 -7.82 7.22
N VAL A 138 18.43 -7.86 6.15
CA VAL A 138 19.88 -8.03 6.21
C VAL A 138 20.52 -6.89 5.44
N THR A 139 21.41 -6.16 6.11
CA THR A 139 22.22 -5.10 5.51
C THR A 139 23.66 -5.52 5.46
N HIS A 140 24.24 -5.62 4.25
CA HIS A 140 25.65 -5.82 4.02
C HIS A 140 26.31 -4.48 3.68
N VAL A 141 26.89 -3.83 4.71
CA VAL A 141 27.39 -2.45 4.63
C VAL A 141 28.46 -2.26 3.54
N PRO A 142 29.49 -3.13 3.41
CA PRO A 142 30.54 -2.95 2.40
C PRO A 142 30.00 -2.99 0.95
N TRP A 143 28.88 -3.68 0.71
CA TRP A 143 28.29 -3.78 -0.62
C TRP A 143 27.13 -2.78 -0.83
N ASN A 144 26.80 -1.98 0.19
CA ASN A 144 25.63 -1.14 0.21
C ASN A 144 24.36 -1.91 -0.22
N LEU A 145 24.24 -3.16 0.23
CA LEU A 145 23.16 -4.07 -0.12
C LEU A 145 22.23 -4.25 1.07
N VAL A 146 20.95 -4.07 0.83
CA VAL A 146 19.89 -4.32 1.80
C VAL A 146 18.90 -5.30 1.19
N VAL A 147 18.54 -6.34 1.93
CA VAL A 147 17.47 -7.29 1.58
C VAL A 147 16.48 -7.30 2.72
N ASN A 148 15.21 -7.02 2.43
CA ASN A 148 14.14 -7.04 3.42
C ASN A 148 13.04 -8.01 3.02
N LEU A 149 12.50 -8.71 4.02
CA LEU A 149 11.33 -9.55 3.95
C LEU A 149 10.26 -8.97 4.87
N HIS A 150 9.01 -8.93 4.39
CA HIS A 150 7.86 -8.50 5.18
C HIS A 150 6.75 -9.54 5.05
N TYR A 151 6.06 -9.78 6.13
CA TYR A 151 4.84 -10.57 6.16
C TYR A 151 3.78 -9.81 6.95
N PHE A 152 2.56 -9.73 6.40
CA PHE A 152 1.41 -9.09 7.03
C PHE A 152 0.21 -10.00 6.99
N TYR A 153 -0.52 -10.03 8.08
CA TYR A 153 -1.85 -10.61 8.21
C TYR A 153 -2.86 -9.47 8.36
N GLU A 154 -3.79 -9.38 7.44
CA GLU A 154 -4.88 -8.40 7.48
C GLU A 154 -5.99 -8.87 8.40
N PHE A 155 -6.61 -7.94 9.11
CA PHE A 155 -7.75 -8.16 9.99
C PHE A 155 -8.68 -6.95 9.98
N ALA A 156 -9.90 -7.14 10.51
CA ALA A 156 -10.93 -6.10 10.61
C ALA A 156 -11.17 -5.35 9.28
N ALA A 157 -11.09 -6.08 8.17
CA ALA A 157 -11.48 -5.54 6.88
C ALA A 157 -12.98 -5.24 6.84
N LYS A 158 -13.32 -4.08 6.29
CA LYS A 158 -14.69 -3.63 6.08
C LYS A 158 -14.80 -3.18 4.62
N ASP A 159 -15.86 -3.61 3.95
CA ASP A 159 -16.19 -3.28 2.56
C ASP A 159 -15.07 -3.63 1.53
N ARG A 160 -14.18 -4.54 1.90
CA ARG A 160 -13.10 -5.05 1.04
C ARG A 160 -12.67 -6.46 1.43
N PHE A 161 -11.92 -7.13 0.55
CA PHE A 161 -11.31 -8.42 0.84
C PHE A 161 -10.23 -8.30 1.91
N GLN A 162 -10.11 -9.35 2.71
CA GLN A 162 -9.07 -9.53 3.73
C GLN A 162 -8.11 -10.64 3.30
N GLY A 163 -6.82 -10.46 3.51
CA GLY A 163 -5.82 -11.41 3.05
C GLY A 163 -4.54 -11.43 3.88
N GLN A 164 -3.51 -11.89 3.21
CA GLN A 164 -2.14 -11.92 3.71
C GLN A 164 -1.22 -11.38 2.63
N ALA A 165 -0.21 -10.63 3.04
CA ALA A 165 0.78 -10.09 2.12
C ALA A 165 2.18 -10.56 2.51
N PHE A 166 2.96 -10.95 1.51
CA PHE A 166 4.37 -11.25 1.64
C PHE A 166 5.16 -10.41 0.63
N GLY A 167 6.20 -9.76 1.09
CA GLY A 167 7.03 -8.90 0.26
C GLY A 167 8.51 -9.14 0.44
N ILE A 168 9.25 -9.03 -0.65
CA ILE A 168 10.72 -9.04 -0.68
C ILE A 168 11.16 -7.75 -1.36
N SER A 169 12.10 -7.04 -0.75
CA SER A 169 12.76 -5.91 -1.38
C SER A 169 14.27 -6.05 -1.35
N ILE A 170 14.92 -5.68 -2.44
CA ILE A 170 16.38 -5.69 -2.57
C ILE A 170 16.79 -4.30 -3.06
N ALA A 171 17.63 -3.63 -2.27
CA ALA A 171 18.19 -2.33 -2.62
C ALA A 171 19.71 -2.39 -2.61
N LYS A 172 20.34 -1.83 -3.65
CA LYS A 172 21.79 -1.71 -3.75
C LYS A 172 22.16 -0.31 -4.24
N LYS A 173 23.08 0.33 -3.52
CA LYS A 173 23.66 1.59 -3.97
C LYS A 173 25.02 1.30 -4.63
N PHE A 174 25.20 1.81 -5.84
CA PHE A 174 26.43 1.73 -6.63
C PHE A 174 27.30 2.94 -6.41
#